data_4ded4c63ca99678a52473e9d14cca5eb
#
_entry.id   4ded4c63ca99678a52473e9d14cca5eb
#
_cell.length_a   1.000
_cell.length_b   1.000
_cell.length_c   1.000
_cell.angle_alpha   90.00
_cell.angle_beta   90.00
_cell.angle_gamma   90.00
#
_symmetry.space_group_name_H-M   'P 1'
#
loop_
_entity.id
_entity.type
_entity.pdbx_description
1 polymer ?
#
loop_
_entity_poly.entity_id
_entity_poly.type
_entity_poly.pdbx_seq_one_letter_code
_entity_poly.pdbx_strand_id
1 'polypeptide(L)'
;MKCVCVTIMGGLGNQLYQLAYADYLRRTHGYQCCIINEFGIKQADITGKDRTVRSLFTDLIEFFEFPYLSPSSGIKWSIYRKIQPRLTFFEEQDVAVFLENKSALPPLAHTPKLHIPLVYKVRGYFQSYKYASTEFFDKLRLFFERTVTLPPHLQTVAEYLTERSVAIHFRRGDFLKHPELYNIFGAEHYLKGLELLSQKQAIDKVYVFSDDFQAIEPELRILSEKYELYQVEGGSVYEDFYLLSRFKRYVLAGSTFSWWGAFCSTYGKDIDVVVPQHPLKIWTAEDSYFPPHWLVLKEGV
;
A
#
# COMPACT_ATOMS: atom_id res chain seq x y z
N MET A 1 28.48 -7.19 -8.74
CA MET A 1 27.39 -6.56 -7.96
C MET A 1 26.09 -7.09 -8.53
N LYS A 2 25.17 -7.59 -7.70
CA LYS A 2 23.88 -8.14 -8.16
C LYS A 2 22.89 -7.01 -8.30
N CYS A 3 22.16 -6.93 -9.42
CA CYS A 3 21.12 -5.94 -9.67
C CYS A 3 19.76 -6.62 -9.70
N VAL A 4 18.77 -6.03 -9.06
CA VAL A 4 17.39 -6.51 -9.01
C VAL A 4 16.45 -5.46 -9.59
N CYS A 5 15.71 -5.84 -10.60
CA CYS A 5 14.68 -5.02 -11.21
C CYS A 5 13.32 -5.39 -10.60
N VAL A 6 12.74 -4.51 -9.80
CA VAL A 6 11.43 -4.70 -9.20
C VAL A 6 10.36 -4.09 -10.10
N THR A 7 9.44 -4.91 -10.58
CA THR A 7 8.34 -4.47 -11.44
C THR A 7 7.21 -3.89 -10.59
N ILE A 8 6.80 -2.64 -10.87
CA ILE A 8 5.66 -2.02 -10.21
C ILE A 8 4.35 -2.29 -10.96
N MET A 9 3.30 -2.53 -10.19
CA MET A 9 1.94 -2.77 -10.69
C MET A 9 0.88 -2.47 -9.62
N GLY A 10 -0.37 -2.30 -10.05
CA GLY A 10 -1.49 -1.99 -9.17
C GLY A 10 -1.54 -0.54 -8.69
N GLY A 11 -2.41 -0.25 -7.73
CA GLY A 11 -2.59 1.06 -7.11
C GLY A 11 -1.47 1.46 -6.16
N LEU A 12 -1.55 2.69 -5.60
CA LEU A 12 -0.52 3.27 -4.73
C LEU A 12 -0.08 2.33 -3.59
N GLY A 13 -1.02 1.69 -2.89
CA GLY A 13 -0.69 0.78 -1.79
C GLY A 13 0.16 -0.42 -2.24
N ASN A 14 -0.14 -1.01 -3.40
CA ASN A 14 0.68 -2.09 -3.97
C ASN A 14 2.06 -1.58 -4.40
N GLN A 15 2.13 -0.39 -4.99
CA GLN A 15 3.39 0.23 -5.40
C GLN A 15 4.29 0.53 -4.19
N LEU A 16 3.71 0.94 -3.05
CA LEU A 16 4.45 1.15 -1.80
C LEU A 16 5.04 -0.16 -1.25
N TYR A 17 4.31 -1.28 -1.33
CA TYR A 17 4.87 -2.58 -0.96
C TYR A 17 6.05 -2.98 -1.84
N GLN A 18 5.93 -2.78 -3.15
CA GLN A 18 7.00 -3.09 -4.09
C GLN A 18 8.23 -2.19 -3.87
N LEU A 19 8.02 -0.92 -3.52
CA LEU A 19 9.11 0.00 -3.17
C LEU A 19 9.78 -0.40 -1.83
N ALA A 20 8.97 -0.76 -0.82
CA ALA A 20 9.48 -1.26 0.47
C ALA A 20 10.30 -2.55 0.30
N TYR A 21 9.85 -3.44 -0.58
CA TYR A 21 10.59 -4.66 -0.91
C TYR A 21 11.91 -4.36 -1.62
N ALA A 22 11.94 -3.41 -2.57
CA ALA A 22 13.18 -2.98 -3.20
C ALA A 22 14.18 -2.39 -2.18
N ASP A 23 13.67 -1.58 -1.25
CA ASP A 23 14.47 -1.03 -0.15
C ASP A 23 14.98 -2.12 0.79
N TYR A 24 14.15 -3.10 1.13
CA TYR A 24 14.54 -4.28 1.91
C TYR A 24 15.69 -5.03 1.24
N LEU A 25 15.59 -5.32 -0.05
CA LEU A 25 16.64 -6.01 -0.80
C LEU A 25 17.96 -5.23 -0.79
N ARG A 26 17.87 -3.91 -0.95
CA ARG A 26 19.04 -3.02 -0.91
C ARG A 26 19.74 -3.04 0.45
N ARG A 27 18.96 -2.88 1.53
CA ARG A 27 19.49 -2.80 2.91
C ARG A 27 19.96 -4.14 3.46
N THR A 28 19.19 -5.19 3.22
CA THR A 28 19.44 -6.49 3.87
C THR A 28 20.40 -7.35 3.07
N HIS A 29 20.38 -7.24 1.74
CA HIS A 29 21.17 -8.10 0.86
C HIS A 29 22.22 -7.35 0.02
N GLY A 30 22.29 -6.02 0.13
CA GLY A 30 23.26 -5.21 -0.60
C GLY A 30 23.05 -5.22 -2.11
N TYR A 31 21.81 -5.49 -2.59
CA TYR A 31 21.52 -5.46 -4.02
C TYR A 31 21.38 -4.02 -4.53
N GLN A 32 21.82 -3.81 -5.78
CA GLN A 32 21.40 -2.63 -6.52
C GLN A 32 19.98 -2.88 -7.03
N CYS A 33 19.03 -2.06 -6.59
CA CYS A 33 17.64 -2.18 -7.02
C CYS A 33 17.28 -1.09 -8.02
N CYS A 34 16.50 -1.47 -9.02
CA CYS A 34 15.91 -0.59 -10.02
C CYS A 34 14.41 -0.80 -10.06
N ILE A 35 13.64 0.25 -10.15
CA ILE A 35 12.17 0.18 -10.27
C ILE A 35 11.79 0.23 -11.75
N ILE A 36 10.94 -0.70 -12.16
CA ILE A 36 10.50 -0.81 -13.56
C ILE A 36 8.99 -0.70 -13.68
N ASN A 37 8.53 0.21 -14.51
CA ASN A 37 7.14 0.31 -14.94
C ASN A 37 6.96 -0.28 -16.34
N GLU A 38 6.85 -1.60 -16.45
CA GLU A 38 6.67 -2.29 -17.74
C GLU A 38 5.29 -2.10 -18.34
N PHE A 39 4.27 -2.04 -17.50
CA PHE A 39 2.89 -1.95 -17.93
C PHE A 39 2.52 -0.56 -18.43
N GLY A 40 3.45 0.41 -18.34
CA GLY A 40 3.17 1.80 -18.71
C GLY A 40 1.92 2.24 -17.97
N ILE A 41 1.81 1.89 -16.66
CA ILE A 41 0.64 2.20 -15.84
C ILE A 41 0.31 3.65 -16.12
N LYS A 42 -0.62 3.85 -17.03
CA LYS A 42 -1.22 5.14 -17.28
C LYS A 42 -2.08 5.36 -16.05
N GLN A 43 -1.70 6.27 -15.25
CA GLN A 43 -2.42 6.62 -14.05
C GLN A 43 -3.88 7.06 -14.28
N ALA A 44 -4.27 7.32 -15.50
CA ALA A 44 -5.66 7.43 -15.91
C ALA A 44 -6.51 6.20 -15.55
N ASP A 45 -5.90 5.00 -15.44
CA ASP A 45 -6.63 3.76 -15.12
C ASP A 45 -6.90 3.60 -13.62
N ILE A 46 -6.23 4.37 -12.75
CA ILE A 46 -6.38 4.26 -11.29
C ILE A 46 -7.39 5.28 -10.73
N THR A 47 -7.52 6.45 -11.33
CA THR A 47 -8.36 7.53 -10.78
C THR A 47 -9.19 8.30 -11.80
N GLY A 48 -9.07 8.03 -13.09
CA GLY A 48 -9.88 8.68 -14.14
C GLY A 48 -9.64 10.17 -14.37
N LYS A 49 -8.89 10.90 -13.56
CA LYS A 49 -8.93 12.38 -13.60
C LYS A 49 -7.60 13.13 -13.47
N ASP A 50 -6.45 12.56 -13.02
CA ASP A 50 -5.37 13.47 -12.67
C ASP A 50 -3.99 13.13 -13.23
N ARG A 51 -3.41 14.08 -13.99
CA ARG A 51 -2.02 14.04 -14.48
C ARG A 51 -0.99 14.28 -13.37
N THR A 52 -1.38 14.88 -12.26
CA THR A 52 -0.52 15.21 -11.11
C THR A 52 -0.05 13.96 -10.37
N VAL A 53 -0.89 12.93 -10.29
CA VAL A 53 -0.59 11.66 -9.61
C VAL A 53 0.64 10.95 -10.21
N ARG A 54 0.87 11.07 -11.52
CA ARG A 54 2.00 10.43 -12.21
C ARG A 54 3.35 11.03 -11.83
N SER A 55 3.38 12.33 -11.57
CA SER A 55 4.61 13.00 -11.15
C SER A 55 5.00 12.60 -9.73
N LEU A 56 4.07 12.60 -8.79
CA LEU A 56 4.35 12.32 -7.37
C LEU A 56 4.93 10.91 -7.13
N PHE A 57 4.48 9.88 -7.85
CA PHE A 57 5.08 8.55 -7.69
C PHE A 57 6.51 8.49 -8.26
N THR A 58 6.77 9.18 -9.36
CA THR A 58 8.14 9.33 -9.89
C THR A 58 9.01 10.07 -8.89
N ASP A 59 8.51 11.17 -8.32
CA ASP A 59 9.21 11.95 -7.31
C ASP A 59 9.48 11.13 -6.05
N LEU A 60 8.54 10.25 -5.66
CA LEU A 60 8.73 9.30 -4.56
C LEU A 60 9.88 8.32 -4.84
N ILE A 61 9.93 7.73 -6.05
CA ILE A 61 11.01 6.82 -6.44
C ILE A 61 12.35 7.55 -6.42
N GLU A 62 12.41 8.78 -6.93
CA GLU A 62 13.60 9.63 -6.92
C GLU A 62 14.02 10.01 -5.50
N PHE A 63 13.07 10.33 -4.63
CA PHE A 63 13.32 10.61 -3.21
C PHE A 63 13.92 9.42 -2.46
N PHE A 64 13.55 8.19 -2.87
CA PHE A 64 14.16 6.96 -2.38
C PHE A 64 15.48 6.60 -3.11
N GLU A 65 15.90 7.41 -4.08
CA GLU A 65 17.14 7.23 -4.85
C GLU A 65 17.18 5.89 -5.60
N PHE A 66 16.05 5.46 -6.14
CA PHE A 66 15.99 4.30 -6.99
C PHE A 66 16.09 4.69 -8.46
N PRO A 67 16.96 4.03 -9.25
CA PRO A 67 16.88 4.11 -10.70
C PRO A 67 15.50 3.69 -11.19
N TYR A 68 14.90 4.48 -12.06
CA TYR A 68 13.56 4.24 -12.60
C TYR A 68 13.59 4.06 -14.12
N LEU A 69 12.93 3.02 -14.59
CA LEU A 69 12.76 2.70 -16.00
C LEU A 69 11.28 2.57 -16.37
N SER A 70 10.88 3.26 -17.42
CA SER A 70 9.53 3.22 -17.96
C SER A 70 9.57 3.41 -19.49
N PRO A 71 8.46 3.19 -20.21
CA PRO A 71 8.38 3.48 -21.64
C PRO A 71 8.81 4.91 -22.01
N SER A 72 8.65 5.87 -21.10
CA SER A 72 9.09 7.26 -21.29
C SER A 72 10.59 7.49 -21.10
N SER A 73 11.35 6.50 -20.64
CA SER A 73 12.80 6.61 -20.40
C SER A 73 13.65 6.56 -21.69
N GLY A 74 13.05 6.61 -22.87
CA GLY A 74 13.73 6.75 -24.17
C GLY A 74 14.74 5.62 -24.45
N ILE A 75 15.99 5.98 -24.70
CA ILE A 75 17.06 5.05 -25.05
C ILE A 75 17.28 3.97 -23.97
N LYS A 76 17.21 4.35 -22.68
CA LYS A 76 17.36 3.40 -21.56
C LYS A 76 16.29 2.31 -21.62
N TRP A 77 15.06 2.69 -21.93
CA TRP A 77 13.95 1.74 -22.12
C TRP A 77 14.18 0.82 -23.31
N SER A 78 14.67 1.35 -24.43
CA SER A 78 14.97 0.57 -25.62
C SER A 78 16.08 -0.46 -25.37
N ILE A 79 17.10 -0.10 -24.60
CA ILE A 79 18.16 -1.03 -24.19
C ILE A 79 17.56 -2.09 -23.26
N TYR A 80 16.78 -1.71 -22.24
CA TYR A 80 16.13 -2.64 -21.34
C TYR A 80 15.29 -3.68 -22.08
N ARG A 81 14.45 -3.27 -23.03
CA ARG A 81 13.64 -4.19 -23.85
C ARG A 81 14.46 -5.21 -24.64
N LYS A 82 15.65 -4.86 -25.08
CA LYS A 82 16.55 -5.78 -25.79
C LYS A 82 17.19 -6.84 -24.87
N ILE A 83 17.47 -6.47 -23.62
CA ILE A 83 18.10 -7.37 -22.66
C ILE A 83 17.08 -8.14 -21.79
N GLN A 84 15.87 -7.64 -21.65
CA GLN A 84 14.80 -8.24 -20.81
C GLN A 84 14.61 -9.76 -21.05
N PRO A 85 14.57 -10.29 -22.30
CA PRO A 85 14.40 -11.71 -22.51
C PRO A 85 15.55 -12.57 -21.97
N ARG A 86 16.68 -11.95 -21.63
CA ARG A 86 17.87 -12.63 -21.08
C ARG A 86 18.00 -12.48 -19.57
N LEU A 87 17.08 -11.74 -18.93
CA LEU A 87 17.06 -11.58 -17.48
C LEU A 87 16.45 -12.82 -16.85
N THR A 88 17.02 -13.25 -15.75
CA THR A 88 16.40 -14.26 -14.90
C THR A 88 15.20 -13.67 -14.20
N PHE A 89 14.04 -14.28 -14.41
CA PHE A 89 12.76 -13.80 -13.92
C PHE A 89 12.29 -14.66 -12.74
N PHE A 90 11.75 -14.01 -11.71
CA PHE A 90 11.14 -14.63 -10.56
C PHE A 90 9.77 -14.01 -10.28
N GLU A 91 8.77 -14.84 -10.06
CA GLU A 91 7.49 -14.44 -9.46
C GLU A 91 7.62 -14.40 -7.94
N GLU A 92 6.69 -13.73 -7.27
CA GLU A 92 6.70 -13.58 -5.80
C GLU A 92 6.76 -14.92 -5.06
N GLN A 93 6.05 -15.92 -5.55
CA GLN A 93 6.01 -17.25 -4.97
C GLN A 93 7.39 -17.91 -4.92
N ASP A 94 8.20 -17.72 -5.97
CA ASP A 94 9.56 -18.24 -6.02
C ASP A 94 10.49 -17.49 -5.06
N VAL A 95 10.26 -16.18 -4.87
CA VAL A 95 11.06 -15.32 -4.01
C VAL A 95 10.79 -15.62 -2.53
N ALA A 96 9.55 -15.87 -2.14
CA ALA A 96 9.17 -16.18 -0.76
C ALA A 96 9.91 -17.42 -0.23
N VAL A 97 9.96 -18.49 -1.01
CA VAL A 97 10.68 -19.73 -0.65
C VAL A 97 12.18 -19.49 -0.37
N PHE A 98 12.80 -18.53 -1.08
CA PHE A 98 14.23 -18.22 -0.87
C PHE A 98 14.48 -17.34 0.34
N LEU A 99 13.58 -16.40 0.63
CA LEU A 99 13.72 -15.50 1.78
C LEU A 99 13.49 -16.22 3.11
N GLU A 100 12.53 -17.16 3.17
CA GLU A 100 12.28 -17.99 4.36
C GLU A 100 13.49 -18.85 4.74
N ASN A 101 14.23 -19.34 3.76
CA ASN A 101 15.44 -20.14 3.99
C ASN A 101 16.70 -19.30 4.33
N LYS A 102 16.57 -17.98 4.59
CA LYS A 102 17.69 -17.05 4.85
C LYS A 102 18.77 -17.06 3.76
N SER A 103 18.48 -17.65 2.62
CA SER A 103 19.40 -17.64 1.48
C SER A 103 19.20 -16.36 0.69
N ALA A 104 20.27 -15.69 0.30
CA ALA A 104 20.22 -14.73 -0.80
C ALA A 104 19.53 -15.39 -2.00
N LEU A 105 18.88 -14.60 -2.88
CA LEU A 105 18.34 -15.11 -4.16
C LEU A 105 19.27 -16.19 -4.72
N PRO A 106 18.73 -17.34 -5.17
CA PRO A 106 19.51 -18.56 -5.36
C PRO A 106 20.77 -18.30 -6.14
N PRO A 107 21.89 -18.91 -5.79
CA PRO A 107 23.02 -19.00 -6.69
C PRO A 107 22.47 -19.71 -7.94
N LEU A 108 22.53 -19.05 -9.08
CA LEU A 108 22.10 -19.62 -10.36
C LEU A 108 22.85 -20.95 -10.57
N ALA A 109 22.17 -22.04 -10.35
CA ALA A 109 22.71 -23.37 -10.58
C ALA A 109 23.07 -23.62 -12.07
N HIS A 110 22.61 -22.76 -12.97
CA HIS A 110 22.84 -22.84 -14.40
C HIS A 110 23.06 -21.46 -15.03
N THR A 111 24.11 -20.72 -14.62
CA THR A 111 24.54 -19.60 -15.43
C THR A 111 25.41 -20.06 -16.59
N PRO A 112 25.09 -19.72 -17.85
CA PRO A 112 26.09 -19.75 -18.89
C PRO A 112 27.25 -18.83 -18.47
N LYS A 113 28.47 -19.23 -18.78
CA LYS A 113 29.74 -18.56 -18.44
C LYS A 113 29.88 -17.17 -19.10
N LEU A 114 28.87 -16.32 -19.02
CA LEU A 114 28.96 -14.94 -19.49
C LEU A 114 29.21 -14.05 -18.27
N HIS A 115 30.27 -13.26 -18.30
CA HIS A 115 30.60 -12.21 -17.31
C HIS A 115 29.67 -11.00 -17.41
N ILE A 116 28.35 -11.22 -17.47
CA ILE A 116 27.37 -10.15 -17.37
C ILE A 116 26.99 -10.02 -15.89
N PRO A 117 26.95 -8.80 -15.33
CA PRO A 117 26.44 -8.62 -13.98
C PRO A 117 25.06 -9.27 -13.90
N LEU A 118 24.86 -10.12 -12.89
CA LEU A 118 23.63 -10.87 -12.69
C LEU A 118 22.49 -9.88 -12.44
N VAL A 119 21.64 -9.71 -13.43
CA VAL A 119 20.45 -8.86 -13.32
C VAL A 119 19.24 -9.79 -13.19
N TYR A 120 18.55 -9.64 -12.07
CA TYR A 120 17.32 -10.36 -11.79
C TYR A 120 16.13 -9.44 -12.03
N LYS A 121 15.03 -10.01 -12.45
CA LYS A 121 13.75 -9.32 -12.51
C LYS A 121 12.78 -10.04 -11.58
N VAL A 122 12.16 -9.30 -10.68
CA VAL A 122 11.16 -9.81 -9.76
C VAL A 122 9.82 -9.12 -9.99
N ARG A 123 8.75 -9.89 -9.87
CA ARG A 123 7.38 -9.45 -10.02
C ARG A 123 6.53 -10.04 -8.91
N GLY A 124 5.74 -9.21 -8.26
CA GLY A 124 4.85 -9.58 -7.18
C GLY A 124 4.32 -8.34 -6.48
N TYR A 125 3.45 -8.54 -5.51
CA TYR A 125 2.94 -7.45 -4.65
C TYR A 125 3.76 -7.29 -3.38
N PHE A 126 4.42 -8.34 -2.90
CA PHE A 126 5.29 -8.34 -1.71
C PHE A 126 4.61 -7.76 -0.47
N GLN A 127 3.35 -8.14 -0.25
CA GLN A 127 2.47 -7.57 0.77
C GLN A 127 2.80 -8.10 2.17
N SER A 128 3.90 -7.61 2.74
CA SER A 128 4.33 -7.96 4.10
C SER A 128 4.88 -6.73 4.82
N TYR A 129 4.45 -6.52 6.08
CA TYR A 129 5.01 -5.46 6.93
C TYR A 129 6.51 -5.64 7.21
N LYS A 130 7.04 -6.86 7.07
CA LYS A 130 8.44 -7.20 7.35
C LYS A 130 9.43 -6.52 6.38
N TYR A 131 8.97 -6.12 5.20
CA TYR A 131 9.81 -5.44 4.22
C TYR A 131 9.98 -3.95 4.50
N ALA A 132 9.01 -3.33 5.17
CA ALA A 132 9.07 -1.91 5.52
C ALA A 132 9.84 -1.72 6.84
N SER A 133 11.05 -1.16 6.75
CA SER A 133 11.83 -0.79 7.93
C SER A 133 11.34 0.53 8.53
N THR A 134 11.79 0.81 9.75
CA THR A 134 11.55 2.12 10.38
C THR A 134 12.10 3.26 9.52
N GLU A 135 13.30 3.10 8.95
CA GLU A 135 13.91 4.12 8.07
C GLU A 135 13.12 4.32 6.78
N PHE A 136 12.62 3.23 6.17
CA PHE A 136 11.72 3.34 5.01
C PHE A 136 10.47 4.12 5.37
N PHE A 137 9.86 3.79 6.49
CA PHE A 137 8.68 4.44 7.02
C PHE A 137 8.90 5.94 7.27
N ASP A 138 9.96 6.30 7.99
CA ASP A 138 10.29 7.69 8.31
C ASP A 138 10.56 8.51 7.03
N LYS A 139 11.26 7.90 6.06
CA LYS A 139 11.53 8.52 4.76
C LYS A 139 10.23 8.72 3.96
N LEU A 140 9.32 7.74 3.98
CA LEU A 140 8.02 7.83 3.30
C LEU A 140 7.16 8.94 3.91
N ARG A 141 7.07 9.01 5.23
CA ARG A 141 6.34 10.06 5.94
C ARG A 141 6.90 11.45 5.60
N LEU A 142 8.22 11.59 5.68
CA LEU A 142 8.90 12.84 5.35
C LEU A 142 8.64 13.29 3.90
N PHE A 143 8.57 12.34 2.96
CA PHE A 143 8.20 12.64 1.58
C PHE A 143 6.81 13.26 1.50
N PHE A 144 5.81 12.62 2.11
CA PHE A 144 4.43 13.13 2.09
C PHE A 144 4.30 14.50 2.79
N GLU A 145 4.95 14.69 3.92
CA GLU A 145 4.97 15.96 4.64
C GLU A 145 5.55 17.12 3.82
N ARG A 146 6.52 16.83 2.94
CA ARG A 146 7.19 17.85 2.12
C ARG A 146 6.50 18.12 0.79
N THR A 147 5.78 17.14 0.26
CA THR A 147 5.31 17.21 -1.13
C THR A 147 3.80 17.34 -1.25
N VAL A 148 3.04 16.92 -0.23
CA VAL A 148 1.58 16.98 -0.26
C VAL A 148 1.09 18.15 0.57
N THR A 149 0.36 19.05 -0.08
CA THR A 149 -0.36 20.14 0.59
C THR A 149 -1.85 19.83 0.52
N LEU A 150 -2.51 19.72 1.66
CA LEU A 150 -3.95 19.49 1.71
C LEU A 150 -4.69 20.72 1.20
N PRO A 151 -5.73 20.56 0.39
CA PRO A 151 -6.64 21.66 0.03
C PRO A 151 -7.37 22.17 1.28
N PRO A 152 -7.87 23.42 1.28
CA PRO A 152 -8.39 24.07 2.49
C PRO A 152 -9.43 23.26 3.26
N HIS A 153 -10.34 22.58 2.57
CA HIS A 153 -11.38 21.75 3.21
C HIS A 153 -10.80 20.52 3.91
N LEU A 154 -9.78 19.86 3.35
CA LEU A 154 -9.10 18.73 3.99
C LEU A 154 -8.11 19.19 5.07
N GLN A 155 -7.51 20.37 4.91
CA GLN A 155 -6.71 21.01 5.96
C GLN A 155 -7.57 21.26 7.20
N THR A 156 -8.79 21.79 7.02
CA THR A 156 -9.75 21.96 8.11
C THR A 156 -10.07 20.61 8.79
N VAL A 157 -10.28 19.54 8.01
CA VAL A 157 -10.46 18.21 8.59
C VAL A 157 -9.26 17.82 9.46
N ALA A 158 -8.04 17.98 8.94
CA ALA A 158 -6.83 17.62 9.66
C ALA A 158 -6.65 18.40 10.99
N GLU A 159 -7.08 19.67 11.05
CA GLU A 159 -7.04 20.51 12.24
C GLU A 159 -8.04 20.10 13.33
N TYR A 160 -9.18 19.51 12.93
CA TYR A 160 -10.20 19.01 13.85
C TYR A 160 -10.01 17.58 14.30
N LEU A 161 -8.97 16.88 13.82
CA LEU A 161 -8.68 15.52 14.29
C LEU A 161 -8.25 15.52 15.75
N THR A 162 -8.81 14.57 16.49
CA THR A 162 -8.43 14.28 17.87
C THR A 162 -7.97 12.84 17.98
N GLU A 163 -7.41 12.44 19.11
CA GLU A 163 -7.11 11.03 19.39
C GLU A 163 -8.37 10.14 19.46
N ARG A 164 -9.56 10.76 19.55
CA ARG A 164 -10.86 10.08 19.56
C ARG A 164 -11.51 10.01 18.18
N SER A 165 -10.88 10.61 17.17
CA SER A 165 -11.27 10.48 15.77
C SER A 165 -10.89 9.09 15.23
N VAL A 166 -11.79 8.46 14.50
CA VAL A 166 -11.55 7.15 13.89
C VAL A 166 -11.67 7.25 12.38
N ALA A 167 -10.70 6.73 11.64
CA ALA A 167 -10.78 6.57 10.20
C ALA A 167 -11.30 5.19 9.82
N ILE A 168 -12.26 5.15 8.90
CA ILE A 168 -12.69 3.92 8.23
C ILE A 168 -12.54 4.07 6.72
N HIS A 169 -12.23 2.98 6.03
CA HIS A 169 -12.03 3.02 4.59
C HIS A 169 -12.79 1.91 3.89
N PHE A 170 -13.70 2.30 2.99
CA PHE A 170 -14.41 1.39 2.10
C PHE A 170 -13.73 1.35 0.74
N ARG A 171 -13.49 0.15 0.23
CA ARG A 171 -13.06 -0.08 -1.14
C ARG A 171 -14.17 -0.76 -1.90
N ARG A 172 -14.67 -0.13 -2.97
CA ARG A 172 -15.76 -0.63 -3.81
C ARG A 172 -15.35 -0.76 -5.28
N GLY A 173 -14.93 0.29 -5.90
CA GLY A 173 -14.60 0.45 -7.32
C GLY A 173 -14.20 -0.84 -8.06
N ASP A 174 -12.92 -1.19 -8.04
CA ASP A 174 -12.40 -2.40 -8.65
C ASP A 174 -12.76 -3.69 -7.89
N PHE A 175 -12.99 -3.62 -6.56
CA PHE A 175 -13.36 -4.78 -5.75
C PHE A 175 -14.73 -5.36 -6.15
N LEU A 176 -15.69 -4.50 -6.47
CA LEU A 176 -17.02 -4.94 -6.94
C LEU A 176 -16.96 -5.61 -8.32
N LYS A 177 -15.93 -5.32 -9.12
CA LYS A 177 -15.73 -5.94 -10.43
C LYS A 177 -15.13 -7.34 -10.35
N HIS A 178 -14.50 -7.67 -9.21
CA HIS A 178 -13.80 -8.93 -8.98
C HIS A 178 -14.20 -9.56 -7.64
N PRO A 179 -15.51 -9.84 -7.43
CA PRO A 179 -16.03 -10.36 -6.17
C PRO A 179 -15.51 -11.78 -5.85
N GLU A 180 -14.94 -12.48 -6.82
CA GLU A 180 -14.29 -13.77 -6.64
C GLU A 180 -12.94 -13.68 -5.92
N LEU A 181 -12.29 -12.52 -5.99
CA LEU A 181 -10.95 -12.27 -5.40
C LEU A 181 -11.03 -11.54 -4.05
N TYR A 182 -11.98 -10.61 -3.92
CA TYR A 182 -12.02 -9.67 -2.80
C TYR A 182 -13.17 -9.95 -1.83
N ASN A 183 -12.92 -9.79 -0.55
CA ASN A 183 -13.96 -9.70 0.46
C ASN A 183 -14.54 -8.27 0.47
N ILE A 184 -15.86 -8.20 0.31
CA ILE A 184 -16.61 -6.93 0.37
C ILE A 184 -17.20 -6.82 1.78
N PHE A 185 -16.60 -5.95 2.58
CA PHE A 185 -17.04 -5.74 3.96
C PHE A 185 -18.20 -4.74 4.01
N GLY A 186 -19.30 -5.14 4.65
CA GLY A 186 -20.49 -4.29 4.89
C GLY A 186 -20.41 -3.56 6.24
N ALA A 187 -21.49 -2.88 6.60
CA ALA A 187 -21.60 -2.09 7.84
C ALA A 187 -21.26 -2.89 9.11
N GLU A 188 -21.62 -4.18 9.17
CA GLU A 188 -21.39 -5.03 10.34
C GLU A 188 -19.91 -5.11 10.75
N HIS A 189 -19.00 -5.25 9.77
CA HIS A 189 -17.56 -5.27 10.03
C HIS A 189 -17.10 -3.97 10.71
N TYR A 190 -17.53 -2.83 10.17
CA TYR A 190 -17.14 -1.53 10.72
C TYR A 190 -17.78 -1.26 12.09
N LEU A 191 -19.05 -1.64 12.28
CA LEU A 191 -19.70 -1.51 13.58
C LEU A 191 -18.96 -2.30 14.65
N LYS A 192 -18.64 -3.57 14.41
CA LYS A 192 -17.86 -4.40 15.35
C LYS A 192 -16.50 -3.78 15.66
N GLY A 193 -15.81 -3.29 14.64
CA GLY A 193 -14.51 -2.63 14.82
C GLY A 193 -14.60 -1.34 15.63
N LEU A 194 -15.59 -0.50 15.35
CA LEU A 194 -15.86 0.74 16.11
C LEU A 194 -16.26 0.46 17.55
N GLU A 195 -17.08 -0.55 17.80
CA GLU A 195 -17.45 -1.01 19.15
C GLU A 195 -16.22 -1.46 19.94
N LEU A 196 -15.33 -2.23 19.32
CA LEU A 196 -14.08 -2.67 19.95
C LEU A 196 -13.17 -1.48 20.30
N LEU A 197 -13.06 -0.50 19.40
CA LEU A 197 -12.31 0.72 19.67
C LEU A 197 -12.97 1.56 20.79
N SER A 198 -14.30 1.66 20.80
CA SER A 198 -15.03 2.45 21.79
C SER A 198 -14.90 1.93 23.23
N GLN A 199 -14.63 0.61 23.39
CA GLN A 199 -14.33 0.01 24.71
C GLN A 199 -13.03 0.54 25.32
N LYS A 200 -12.05 0.95 24.49
CA LYS A 200 -10.80 1.57 24.98
C LYS A 200 -10.97 3.06 25.24
N GLN A 201 -11.61 3.76 24.33
CA GLN A 201 -11.82 5.20 24.41
C GLN A 201 -13.04 5.60 23.57
N ALA A 202 -13.88 6.49 24.08
CA ALA A 202 -15.03 7.02 23.36
C ALA A 202 -14.63 7.56 21.97
N ILE A 203 -15.55 7.43 21.01
CA ILE A 203 -15.36 7.94 19.65
C ILE A 203 -16.12 9.25 19.51
N ASP A 204 -15.45 10.31 19.06
CA ASP A 204 -16.09 11.60 18.81
C ASP A 204 -16.74 11.62 17.43
N LYS A 205 -15.96 11.24 16.42
CA LYS A 205 -16.39 11.27 15.02
C LYS A 205 -15.70 10.18 14.21
N VAL A 206 -16.43 9.61 13.28
CA VAL A 206 -15.92 8.64 12.32
C VAL A 206 -15.74 9.31 10.96
N TYR A 207 -14.51 9.29 10.46
CA TYR A 207 -14.16 9.82 9.15
C TYR A 207 -14.13 8.69 8.13
N VAL A 208 -14.96 8.82 7.11
CA VAL A 208 -15.18 7.79 6.11
C VAL A 208 -14.42 8.15 4.85
N PHE A 209 -13.53 7.26 4.42
CA PHE A 209 -12.85 7.30 3.14
C PHE A 209 -13.45 6.25 2.20
N SER A 210 -13.69 6.59 0.96
CA SER A 210 -14.18 5.65 -0.05
C SER A 210 -13.78 6.09 -1.45
N ASP A 211 -13.58 5.12 -2.34
CA ASP A 211 -13.45 5.36 -3.78
C ASP A 211 -14.81 5.45 -4.50
N ASP A 212 -15.91 5.12 -3.79
CA ASP A 212 -17.28 5.18 -4.32
C ASP A 212 -18.28 5.35 -3.17
N PHE A 213 -18.65 6.59 -2.83
CA PHE A 213 -19.61 6.90 -1.77
C PHE A 213 -21.03 6.48 -2.11
N GLN A 214 -21.40 6.49 -3.39
CA GLN A 214 -22.72 6.06 -3.82
C GLN A 214 -22.93 4.57 -3.54
N ALA A 215 -21.91 3.76 -3.77
CA ALA A 215 -21.96 2.32 -3.56
C ALA A 215 -22.01 1.91 -2.07
N ILE A 216 -21.71 2.83 -1.14
CA ILE A 216 -21.73 2.56 0.32
C ILE A 216 -22.82 3.31 1.07
N GLU A 217 -23.75 3.96 0.37
CA GLU A 217 -24.83 4.70 1.01
C GLU A 217 -25.65 3.85 2.03
N PRO A 218 -25.97 2.57 1.75
CA PRO A 218 -26.66 1.72 2.72
C PRO A 218 -25.84 1.51 4.01
N GLU A 219 -24.54 1.30 3.89
CA GLU A 219 -23.64 1.15 5.04
C GLU A 219 -23.53 2.43 5.86
N LEU A 220 -23.45 3.59 5.19
CA LEU A 220 -23.42 4.88 5.86
C LEU A 220 -24.68 5.15 6.69
N ARG A 221 -25.86 4.80 6.17
CA ARG A 221 -27.12 4.91 6.94
C ARG A 221 -27.09 4.11 8.22
N ILE A 222 -26.66 2.85 8.14
CA ILE A 222 -26.58 1.97 9.32
C ILE A 222 -25.57 2.52 10.34
N LEU A 223 -24.39 2.97 9.87
CA LEU A 223 -23.35 3.52 10.74
C LEU A 223 -23.78 4.82 11.42
N SER A 224 -24.53 5.68 10.69
CA SER A 224 -24.99 6.98 11.18
C SER A 224 -26.03 6.87 12.31
N GLU A 225 -26.66 5.71 12.50
CA GLU A 225 -27.55 5.47 13.66
C GLU A 225 -26.80 5.48 15.00
N LYS A 226 -25.50 5.18 14.99
CA LYS A 226 -24.69 5.07 16.21
C LYS A 226 -23.54 6.08 16.31
N TYR A 227 -23.03 6.58 15.20
CA TYR A 227 -21.84 7.42 15.15
C TYR A 227 -22.06 8.66 14.29
N GLU A 228 -21.44 9.77 14.69
CA GLU A 228 -21.34 10.95 13.85
C GLU A 228 -20.34 10.65 12.73
N LEU A 229 -20.78 10.72 11.47
CA LEU A 229 -19.98 10.43 10.29
C LEU A 229 -19.56 11.71 9.58
N TYR A 230 -18.33 11.72 9.07
CA TYR A 230 -17.83 12.71 8.13
C TYR A 230 -17.28 12.02 6.89
N GLN A 231 -17.84 12.30 5.71
CA GLN A 231 -17.36 11.78 4.45
C GLN A 231 -16.18 12.63 3.98
N VAL A 232 -15.03 12.00 3.77
CA VAL A 232 -13.82 12.66 3.27
C VAL A 232 -13.85 12.62 1.75
N GLU A 233 -14.10 13.75 1.13
CA GLU A 233 -14.26 13.88 -0.33
C GLU A 233 -13.38 15.01 -0.89
N GLY A 234 -13.14 14.97 -2.20
CA GLY A 234 -12.50 16.06 -2.95
C GLY A 234 -10.99 16.11 -2.88
N GLY A 235 -10.36 15.09 -2.30
CA GLY A 235 -8.91 14.92 -2.32
C GLY A 235 -8.44 14.12 -3.54
N SER A 236 -7.18 14.31 -3.92
CA SER A 236 -6.45 13.37 -4.76
C SER A 236 -6.06 12.14 -3.95
N VAL A 237 -5.66 11.05 -4.61
CA VAL A 237 -5.18 9.83 -3.95
C VAL A 237 -4.06 10.10 -2.92
N TYR A 238 -3.18 11.07 -3.20
CA TYR A 238 -2.08 11.42 -2.29
C TYR A 238 -2.53 12.28 -1.12
N GLU A 239 -3.47 13.18 -1.32
CA GLU A 239 -4.07 13.99 -0.27
C GLU A 239 -4.90 13.12 0.68
N ASP A 240 -5.72 12.21 0.14
CA ASP A 240 -6.47 11.24 0.93
C ASP A 240 -5.53 10.32 1.71
N PHE A 241 -4.45 9.84 1.09
CA PHE A 241 -3.42 9.05 1.77
C PHE A 241 -2.76 9.81 2.91
N TYR A 242 -2.35 11.06 2.65
CA TYR A 242 -1.69 11.91 3.63
C TYR A 242 -2.64 12.23 4.79
N LEU A 243 -3.89 12.58 4.51
CA LEU A 243 -4.89 12.80 5.55
C LEU A 243 -5.16 11.52 6.35
N LEU A 244 -5.31 10.38 5.67
CA LEU A 244 -5.53 9.08 6.33
C LEU A 244 -4.39 8.73 7.29
N SER A 245 -3.15 9.11 6.98
CA SER A 245 -1.99 8.89 7.87
C SER A 245 -1.98 9.78 9.13
N ARG A 246 -2.92 10.72 9.27
CA ARG A 246 -3.00 11.64 10.42
C ARG A 246 -3.86 11.12 11.57
N PHE A 247 -4.48 9.97 11.42
CA PHE A 247 -5.32 9.37 12.46
C PHE A 247 -4.51 8.51 13.42
N LYS A 248 -5.05 8.33 14.63
CA LYS A 248 -4.55 7.39 15.63
C LYS A 248 -5.32 6.08 15.62
N ARG A 249 -6.57 6.08 15.16
CA ARG A 249 -7.50 4.97 15.30
C ARG A 249 -8.15 4.61 13.96
N TYR A 250 -8.21 3.31 13.66
CA TYR A 250 -8.66 2.83 12.35
C TYR A 250 -9.52 1.58 12.45
N VAL A 251 -10.54 1.49 11.58
CA VAL A 251 -11.16 0.21 11.21
C VAL A 251 -11.00 0.02 9.71
N LEU A 252 -10.20 -0.95 9.33
CA LEU A 252 -9.81 -1.18 7.94
C LEU A 252 -10.43 -2.46 7.39
N ALA A 253 -10.51 -2.51 6.07
CA ALA A 253 -10.85 -3.69 5.26
C ALA A 253 -9.59 -4.25 4.56
N GLY A 254 -9.75 -4.94 3.43
CA GLY A 254 -8.67 -5.58 2.69
C GLY A 254 -7.86 -4.65 1.75
N SER A 255 -8.02 -3.33 1.85
CA SER A 255 -7.34 -2.40 0.93
C SER A 255 -5.90 -2.11 1.34
N THR A 256 -4.97 -2.32 0.42
CA THR A 256 -3.55 -1.95 0.61
C THR A 256 -3.34 -0.46 0.76
N PHE A 257 -4.22 0.36 0.19
CA PHE A 257 -4.18 1.81 0.35
C PHE A 257 -4.36 2.22 1.82
N SER A 258 -5.43 1.77 2.45
CA SER A 258 -5.70 2.11 3.85
C SER A 258 -4.77 1.37 4.82
N TRP A 259 -4.28 0.19 4.46
CA TRP A 259 -3.23 -0.49 5.21
C TRP A 259 -1.99 0.42 5.36
N TRP A 260 -1.50 0.97 4.23
CA TRP A 260 -0.36 1.89 4.24
C TRP A 260 -0.68 3.20 4.93
N GLY A 261 -1.91 3.74 4.79
CA GLY A 261 -2.34 4.95 5.50
C GLY A 261 -2.21 4.78 7.01
N ALA A 262 -2.70 3.67 7.57
CA ALA A 262 -2.56 3.36 8.99
C ALA A 262 -1.11 3.04 9.38
N PHE A 263 -0.40 2.25 8.57
CA PHE A 263 1.00 1.90 8.83
C PHE A 263 1.91 3.13 8.84
N CYS A 264 1.59 4.15 8.04
CA CYS A 264 2.28 5.44 7.97
C CYS A 264 1.72 6.49 8.93
N SER A 265 0.95 6.10 9.93
CA SER A 265 0.38 7.05 10.88
C SER A 265 1.45 7.91 11.55
N THR A 266 1.15 9.21 11.69
CA THR A 266 2.00 10.17 12.41
C THR A 266 2.19 9.81 13.90
N TYR A 267 1.33 8.94 14.44
CA TYR A 267 1.46 8.39 15.80
C TYR A 267 2.41 7.18 15.87
N GLY A 268 3.00 6.75 14.76
CA GLY A 268 3.92 5.62 14.69
C GLY A 268 3.25 4.31 15.09
N LYS A 269 3.78 3.64 16.13
CA LYS A 269 3.20 2.38 16.66
C LYS A 269 2.11 2.60 17.72
N ASP A 270 1.93 3.84 18.19
CA ASP A 270 0.88 4.19 19.16
C ASP A 270 -0.45 4.42 18.44
N ILE A 271 -0.93 3.39 17.78
CA ILE A 271 -2.17 3.37 17.00
C ILE A 271 -3.04 2.18 17.38
N ASP A 272 -4.35 2.36 17.30
CA ASP A 272 -5.33 1.31 17.40
C ASP A 272 -5.89 1.00 16.01
N VAL A 273 -5.56 -0.16 15.47
CA VAL A 273 -6.04 -0.58 14.15
C VAL A 273 -6.79 -1.88 14.27
N VAL A 274 -8.01 -1.90 13.78
CA VAL A 274 -8.85 -3.09 13.68
C VAL A 274 -8.92 -3.52 12.22
N VAL A 275 -8.66 -4.80 11.96
CA VAL A 275 -8.59 -5.38 10.61
C VAL A 275 -9.37 -6.69 10.53
N PRO A 276 -9.83 -7.11 9.33
CA PRO A 276 -10.48 -8.40 9.17
C PRO A 276 -9.47 -9.55 9.24
N GLN A 277 -9.94 -10.73 9.62
CA GLN A 277 -9.14 -11.96 9.62
C GLN A 277 -8.72 -12.36 8.20
N HIS A 278 -9.61 -12.21 7.22
CA HIS A 278 -9.39 -12.57 5.84
C HIS A 278 -9.58 -11.35 4.93
N PRO A 279 -8.50 -10.58 4.63
CA PRO A 279 -8.62 -9.37 3.81
C PRO A 279 -8.99 -9.69 2.35
N LEU A 280 -8.61 -10.87 1.84
CA LEU A 280 -8.90 -11.36 0.49
C LEU A 280 -9.49 -12.77 0.55
N LYS A 281 -10.32 -13.15 -0.43
CA LYS A 281 -10.92 -14.49 -0.49
C LYS A 281 -9.93 -15.59 -0.80
N ILE A 282 -8.93 -15.29 -1.61
CA ILE A 282 -7.92 -16.24 -2.10
C ILE A 282 -6.69 -16.32 -1.20
N TRP A 283 -6.65 -15.53 -0.15
CA TRP A 283 -5.48 -15.39 0.68
C TRP A 283 -5.77 -15.80 2.11
N THR A 284 -5.17 -16.90 2.50
CA THR A 284 -4.96 -17.16 3.92
C THR A 284 -3.85 -16.19 4.34
N ALA A 285 -4.22 -15.16 5.12
CA ALA A 285 -3.25 -14.20 5.60
C ALA A 285 -2.09 -14.94 6.28
N GLU A 286 -0.95 -14.97 5.62
CA GLU A 286 0.29 -15.37 6.26
C GLU A 286 0.54 -14.42 7.43
N ASP A 287 1.19 -14.89 8.48
CA ASP A 287 1.50 -14.14 9.73
C ASP A 287 2.27 -12.84 9.52
N SER A 288 2.47 -12.41 8.27
CA SER A 288 3.27 -11.24 7.91
C SER A 288 2.50 -10.12 7.19
N TYR A 289 1.19 -10.27 6.96
CA TYR A 289 0.43 -9.20 6.29
C TYR A 289 0.09 -8.06 7.22
N PHE A 290 -0.51 -8.36 8.36
CA PHE A 290 -0.80 -7.35 9.36
C PHE A 290 0.31 -7.30 10.42
N PRO A 291 0.73 -6.09 10.85
CA PRO A 291 1.58 -5.95 12.01
C PRO A 291 0.99 -6.63 13.25
N PRO A 292 1.79 -7.30 14.07
CA PRO A 292 1.26 -8.13 15.18
C PRO A 292 0.56 -7.34 16.30
N HIS A 293 0.69 -6.02 16.33
CA HIS A 293 0.00 -5.15 17.28
C HIS A 293 -1.37 -4.66 16.78
N TRP A 294 -1.75 -4.99 15.53
CA TRP A 294 -3.07 -4.69 15.01
C TRP A 294 -4.08 -5.72 15.50
N LEU A 295 -5.31 -5.27 15.78
CA LEU A 295 -6.38 -6.11 16.31
C LEU A 295 -7.13 -6.79 15.15
N VAL A 296 -7.08 -8.10 15.11
CA VAL A 296 -7.78 -8.89 14.10
C VAL A 296 -9.19 -9.22 14.59
N LEU A 297 -10.21 -8.75 13.87
CA LEU A 297 -11.60 -9.18 14.05
C LEU A 297 -11.74 -10.62 13.59
N LYS A 298 -11.94 -11.54 14.52
CA LYS A 298 -12.29 -12.92 14.20
C LYS A 298 -13.72 -12.93 13.67
N GLU A 299 -13.91 -13.54 12.51
CA GLU A 299 -15.24 -13.85 12.01
C GLU A 299 -15.86 -14.79 13.03
N GLY A 300 -17.08 -14.46 13.48
CA GLY A 300 -17.73 -15.21 14.53
C GLY A 300 -17.89 -16.69 14.16
N VAL A 301 -17.51 -17.55 15.10
CA VAL A 301 -17.95 -18.95 15.15
C VAL A 301 -19.44 -19.00 15.35
#